data_3b1d2e3176d5bfb591772a2701edd4fc
#
_entry.id   3b1d2e3176d5bfb591772a2701edd4fc
#
_cell.length_a   1.000
_cell.length_b   1.000
_cell.length_c   1.000
_cell.angle_alpha   90.00
_cell.angle_beta   90.00
_cell.angle_gamma   90.00
#
_symmetry.space_group_name_H-M   'P 1'
#
loop_
_entity.id
_entity.type
_entity.pdbx_description
1 polymer ?
#
loop_
_entity_poly.entity_id
_entity_poly.type
_entity_poly.pdbx_seq_one_letter_code
_entity_poly.pdbx_strand_id
1 'polypeptide(L)' 'MENKETLTADEWYERGNEYRKKGDWKHAIDCYLEAIEIDPESPALHAKAMLEDILNFYHKDAYNP' A
#
# COMPACT_ATOMS: atom_id res chain seq x y z
N MET A 1 7.87 -7.70 21.74
CA MET A 1 7.19 -7.17 21.25
C MET A 1 7.67 -6.36 20.30
N GLU A 2 7.49 -6.32 19.27
CA GLU A 2 7.97 -5.61 18.43
C GLU A 2 7.16 -4.54 18.16
N ASN A 3 7.55 -3.46 17.84
CA ASN A 3 6.81 -2.35 17.58
C ASN A 3 6.75 -2.10 16.15
N LYS A 4 5.64 -1.67 15.66
CA LYS A 4 5.52 -1.34 14.29
C LYS A 4 6.37 -0.20 13.93
N GLU A 5 6.65 0.67 14.87
CA GLU A 5 7.43 1.81 14.57
C GLU A 5 8.85 1.52 14.24
N THR A 6 9.31 0.33 14.53
CA THR A 6 10.69 0.00 14.24
C THR A 6 10.87 -0.54 12.84
N LEU A 7 9.79 -0.68 12.08
CA LEU A 7 9.92 -1.17 10.72
C LEU A 7 10.47 -0.09 9.82
N THR A 8 11.32 -0.49 8.90
CA THR A 8 11.83 0.45 7.90
C THR A 8 10.83 0.59 6.78
N ALA A 9 11.06 1.58 5.94
CA ALA A 9 10.20 1.76 4.78
C ALA A 9 10.21 0.53 3.90
N ASP A 10 11.37 -0.08 3.74
CA ASP A 10 11.47 -1.28 2.92
C ASP A 10 10.64 -2.41 3.49
N GLU A 11 10.64 -2.54 4.80
CA GLU A 11 9.88 -3.59 5.44
C GLU A 11 8.40 -3.36 5.30
N TRP A 12 7.96 -2.12 5.42
CA TRP A 12 6.56 -1.81 5.20
C TRP A 12 6.17 -2.07 3.75
N TYR A 13 7.05 -1.72 2.84
CA TYR A 13 6.82 -1.94 1.43
C TYR A 13 6.63 -3.44 1.16
N GLU A 14 7.48 -4.27 1.76
CA GLU A 14 7.37 -5.69 1.54
C GLU A 14 6.11 -6.27 2.16
N ARG A 15 5.70 -5.73 3.31
CA ARG A 15 4.44 -6.18 3.88
C ARG A 15 3.29 -5.84 2.96
N GLY A 16 3.34 -4.66 2.36
CA GLY A 16 2.32 -4.28 1.40
C GLY A 16 2.28 -5.25 0.23
N ASN A 17 3.44 -5.66 -0.24
CA ASN A 17 3.50 -6.60 -1.34
C ASN A 17 2.89 -7.94 -0.96
N GLU A 18 3.08 -8.37 0.29
CA GLU A 18 2.48 -9.62 0.74
C GLU A 18 0.96 -9.53 0.73
N TYR A 19 0.44 -8.44 1.23
CA TYR A 19 -1.01 -8.26 1.21
C TYR A 19 -1.53 -8.20 -0.21
N ARG A 20 -0.77 -7.55 -1.08
CA ARG A 20 -1.20 -7.45 -2.47
C ARG A 20 -1.29 -8.82 -3.11
N LYS A 21 -0.34 -9.69 -2.81
CA LYS A 21 -0.37 -11.04 -3.35
C LYS A 21 -1.60 -11.80 -2.90
N LYS A 22 -2.07 -11.50 -1.70
CA LYS A 22 -3.24 -12.16 -1.19
C LYS A 22 -4.53 -11.54 -1.70
N GLY A 23 -4.42 -10.44 -2.42
CA GLY A 23 -5.59 -9.76 -2.90
C GLY A 23 -6.18 -8.79 -1.90
N ASP A 24 -5.46 -8.52 -0.82
CA ASP A 24 -5.94 -7.63 0.22
C ASP A 24 -5.43 -6.23 -0.07
N TRP A 25 -6.08 -5.57 -0.99
CA TRP A 25 -5.62 -4.27 -1.48
C TRP A 25 -5.63 -3.22 -0.39
N LYS A 26 -6.61 -3.29 0.48
CA LYS A 26 -6.75 -2.28 1.50
C LYS A 26 -5.56 -2.29 2.46
N HIS A 27 -5.21 -3.46 2.96
CA HIS A 27 -4.08 -3.55 3.86
C HIS A 27 -2.77 -3.27 3.13
N ALA A 28 -2.71 -3.62 1.85
CA ALA A 28 -1.51 -3.33 1.08
C ALA A 28 -1.30 -1.82 1.00
N ILE A 29 -2.35 -1.07 0.74
CA ILE A 29 -2.24 0.37 0.64
C ILE A 29 -1.86 0.96 1.99
N ASP A 30 -2.42 0.44 3.07
CA ASP A 30 -2.05 0.92 4.40
C ASP A 30 -0.57 0.74 4.66
N CYS A 31 -0.02 -0.41 4.29
CA CYS A 31 1.40 -0.65 4.49
C CYS A 31 2.24 0.26 3.62
N TYR A 32 1.80 0.47 2.39
CA TYR A 32 2.52 1.36 1.50
C TYR A 32 2.50 2.80 2.03
N LEU A 33 1.39 3.21 2.63
CA LEU A 33 1.33 4.53 3.21
C LEU A 33 2.33 4.70 4.34
N GLU A 34 2.46 3.66 5.17
CA GLU A 34 3.44 3.72 6.24
C GLU A 34 4.84 3.84 5.67
N ALA A 35 5.13 3.10 4.62
CA ALA A 35 6.44 3.17 4.01
C ALA A 35 6.72 4.57 3.46
N ILE A 36 5.72 5.16 2.85
CA ILE A 36 5.87 6.49 2.27
C ILE A 36 6.09 7.53 3.35
N GLU A 37 5.43 7.36 4.48
CA GLU A 37 5.60 8.30 5.56
C GLU A 37 7.01 8.27 6.11
N ILE A 38 7.62 7.09 6.11
CA ILE A 38 9.00 6.98 6.57
C ILE A 38 9.95 7.49 5.49
N ASP A 39 9.69 7.14 4.24
CA ASP A 39 10.57 7.52 3.15
C ASP A 39 9.72 7.88 1.94
N PRO A 40 9.53 9.16 1.69
CA PRO A 40 8.69 9.58 0.56
C PRO A 40 9.19 9.13 -0.79
N GLU A 41 10.45 8.72 -0.87
CA GLU A 41 10.98 8.26 -2.13
C GLU A 41 10.97 6.75 -2.24
N SER A 42 10.29 6.09 -1.32
CA SER A 42 10.19 4.65 -1.35
C SER A 42 9.43 4.19 -2.58
N PRO A 43 9.78 3.02 -3.13
CA PRO A 43 9.00 2.47 -4.25
C PRO A 43 7.55 2.19 -3.87
N ALA A 44 7.25 2.25 -2.58
CA ALA A 44 5.86 2.08 -2.14
C ALA A 44 4.95 3.15 -2.72
N LEU A 45 5.48 4.33 -2.99
CA LEU A 45 4.69 5.38 -3.58
C LEU A 45 4.15 4.95 -4.93
N HIS A 46 5.01 4.34 -5.74
CA HIS A 46 4.62 3.86 -7.04
C HIS A 46 3.66 2.69 -6.93
N ALA A 47 3.94 1.78 -6.00
CA ALA A 47 3.09 0.62 -5.81
C ALA A 47 1.70 1.03 -5.34
N LYS A 48 1.64 2.02 -4.46
CA LYS A 48 0.36 2.50 -3.97
C LYS A 48 -0.45 3.10 -5.11
N ALA A 49 0.22 3.87 -5.96
CA ALA A 49 -0.48 4.48 -7.09
C ALA A 49 -1.06 3.41 -8.02
N MET A 50 -0.31 2.34 -8.23
CA MET A 50 -0.80 1.28 -9.08
C MET A 50 -2.00 0.58 -8.47
N LEU A 51 -1.99 0.37 -7.16
CA LEU A 51 -3.12 -0.24 -6.52
C LEU A 51 -4.35 0.67 -6.56
N GLU A 52 -4.13 1.95 -6.41
CA GLU A 52 -5.24 2.88 -6.47
C GLU A 52 -5.85 2.90 -7.85
N ASP A 53 -5.03 2.73 -8.88
CA ASP A 53 -5.56 2.64 -10.22
C ASP A 53 -6.44 1.41 -10.38
N ILE A 54 -6.00 0.29 -9.84
CA ILE A 54 -6.78 -0.93 -9.92
C ILE A 54 -8.10 -0.76 -9.20
N LEU A 55 -8.07 -0.19 -8.01
CA LEU A 55 -9.28 -0.02 -7.25
C LEU A 55 -10.24 0.95 -7.94
N ASN A 56 -9.70 2.01 -8.50
CA ASN A 56 -10.52 2.96 -9.20
C ASN A 56 -11.18 2.32 -10.41
N PHE A 57 -10.46 1.47 -11.08
CA PHE A 57 -11.01 0.80 -12.24
C PHE A 57 -12.19 -0.08 -11.85
N TYR A 58 -12.03 -0.85 -10.77
CA TYR A 58 -13.08 -1.74 -10.36
C TYR A 58 -14.27 -1.04 -9.73
N HIS A 59 -14.03 0.06 -9.08
CA HIS A 59 -15.10 0.76 -8.38
C HIS A 59 -15.61 1.97 -9.15
N LYS A 60 -15.20 2.09 -10.38
CA LYS A 60 -15.55 3.24 -11.14
C LYS A 60 -17.05 3.45 -11.23
N ASP A 61 -17.75 2.38 -11.56
CA ASP A 61 -19.18 2.49 -11.71
C ASP A 61 -19.88 2.71 -10.41
N ALA A 62 -19.47 1.99 -9.39
CA ALA A 62 -20.10 2.11 -8.10
C ALA A 62 -19.84 3.47 -7.49
N TYR A 63 -18.68 4.00 -7.73
CA TYR A 63 -18.31 5.25 -7.14
C TYR A 63 -18.91 6.41 -7.88
N ASN A 64 -19.09 6.26 -9.12
CA ASN A 64 -19.53 7.34 -9.94
C ASN A 64 -21.01 7.56 -9.75
N PRO A 65 -21.41 8.67 -9.26
CA PRO A 65 -22.83 8.94 -9.02
C PRO A 65 -23.61 9.10 -10.29
#